data_846c62164b4ab5ab4e0d5dd578f88c56
#
_entry.id   846c62164b4ab5ab4e0d5dd578f88c56
#
_cell.length_a   1.000
_cell.length_b   1.000
_cell.length_c   1.000
_cell.angle_alpha   90.00
_cell.angle_beta   90.00
_cell.angle_gamma   90.00
#
_symmetry.space_group_name_H-M   'P 1'
#
loop_
_entity.id
_entity.type
_entity.pdbx_description
1 polymer ?
#
loop_
_entity_poly.entity_id
_entity_poly.type
_entity_poly.pdbx_seq_one_letter_code
_entity_poly.pdbx_strand_id
1 'polypeptide(L)'
;CLHYGHLQHLEAAKKMGDILWVSVTDDLHVNKGPGRPIYPQEHRAALVKALRCVDKVITVSGLMEALEFVKPSILVKGTDYRNGLADYHEKYCRKHGIRIAFTDTPKLSATDMILEAMKR
;
A
#
# COMPACT_ATOMS: atom_id res chain seq x y z
N CYS A 1 5.17 -4.14 11.44
CA CYS A 1 6.24 -4.95 10.90
C CYS A 1 5.74 -5.89 9.80
N LEU A 2 6.63 -6.22 8.87
CA LEU A 2 6.28 -7.06 7.74
C LEU A 2 6.02 -8.49 8.19
N HIS A 3 4.90 -9.09 7.78
CA HIS A 3 4.57 -10.46 8.13
C HIS A 3 3.88 -11.16 6.96
N TYR A 4 3.51 -12.44 7.18
CA TYR A 4 2.98 -13.28 6.13
C TYR A 4 1.70 -12.74 5.49
N GLY A 5 0.85 -12.08 6.27
CA GLY A 5 -0.36 -11.46 5.72
C GLY A 5 -0.06 -10.36 4.71
N HIS A 6 0.98 -9.58 4.96
CA HIS A 6 1.43 -8.59 3.98
C HIS A 6 1.91 -9.26 2.69
N LEU A 7 2.67 -10.34 2.83
CA LEU A 7 3.16 -11.08 1.66
C LEU A 7 2.00 -11.63 0.84
N GLN A 8 1.00 -12.24 1.49
CA GLN A 8 -0.16 -12.77 0.78
C GLN A 8 -0.91 -11.67 0.03
N HIS A 9 -1.09 -10.52 0.68
CA HIS A 9 -1.75 -9.38 0.07
C HIS A 9 -0.98 -8.90 -1.17
N LEU A 10 0.32 -8.74 -1.04
CA LEU A 10 1.15 -8.24 -2.14
C LEU A 10 1.23 -9.24 -3.29
N GLU A 11 1.32 -10.53 -2.98
CA GLU A 11 1.31 -11.55 -4.03
C GLU A 11 -0.02 -11.59 -4.77
N ALA A 12 -1.13 -11.44 -4.05
CA ALA A 12 -2.45 -11.36 -4.68
C ALA A 12 -2.56 -10.11 -5.55
N ALA A 13 -2.05 -8.98 -5.07
CA ALA A 13 -2.04 -7.75 -5.85
C ALA A 13 -1.19 -7.89 -7.12
N LYS A 14 -0.04 -8.54 -7.03
CA LYS A 14 0.83 -8.74 -8.20
C LYS A 14 0.11 -9.47 -9.33
N LYS A 15 -0.73 -10.42 -8.99
CA LYS A 15 -1.47 -11.20 -9.97
C LYS A 15 -2.50 -10.37 -10.75
N MET A 16 -2.86 -9.21 -10.27
CA MET A 16 -3.89 -8.37 -10.89
C MET A 16 -3.38 -7.51 -12.05
N GLY A 17 -2.08 -7.46 -12.27
CA GLY A 17 -1.51 -6.65 -13.35
C GLY A 17 -0.05 -6.99 -13.56
N ASP A 18 0.64 -6.16 -14.36
CA ASP A 18 2.00 -6.45 -14.80
C ASP A 18 3.07 -5.94 -13.84
N ILE A 19 2.86 -4.74 -13.29
CA ILE A 19 3.87 -4.09 -12.44
C ILE A 19 3.23 -3.78 -11.10
N LEU A 20 3.83 -4.25 -10.03
CA LEU A 20 3.38 -3.94 -8.68
C LEU A 20 4.24 -2.83 -8.09
N TRP A 21 3.59 -1.71 -7.84
CA TRP A 21 4.14 -0.60 -7.07
C TRP A 21 3.62 -0.70 -5.65
N VAL A 22 4.49 -0.52 -4.67
CA VAL A 22 4.07 -0.44 -3.27
C VAL A 22 4.51 0.90 -2.72
N SER A 23 3.59 1.61 -2.08
CA SER A 23 3.93 2.85 -1.40
C SER A 23 4.05 2.58 0.09
N VAL A 24 5.07 3.18 0.68
CA VAL A 24 5.34 3.09 2.12
C VAL A 24 5.16 4.49 2.69
N THR A 25 4.36 4.61 3.74
CA THR A 25 4.14 5.92 4.37
C THR A 25 5.40 6.36 5.10
N ASP A 26 5.79 7.61 4.91
CA ASP A 26 7.00 8.15 5.54
C ASP A 26 6.84 8.26 7.06
N ASP A 27 7.96 8.47 7.75
CA ASP A 27 7.98 8.48 9.22
C ASP A 27 7.11 9.58 9.81
N LEU A 28 7.02 10.73 9.16
CA LEU A 28 6.23 11.85 9.66
C LEU A 28 4.74 11.58 9.65
N HIS A 29 4.27 10.73 8.75
CA HIS A 29 2.84 10.50 8.51
C HIS A 29 2.35 9.14 8.98
N VAL A 30 3.23 8.28 9.51
CA VAL A 30 2.81 7.03 10.14
C VAL A 30 2.26 7.35 11.53
N ASN A 31 0.95 7.23 11.67
CA ASN A 31 0.27 7.62 12.90
C ASN A 31 -0.05 6.38 13.75
N LYS A 32 0.97 5.87 14.42
CA LYS A 32 0.87 4.65 15.24
C LYS A 32 1.08 4.90 16.74
N GLY A 33 1.10 6.16 17.15
CA GLY A 33 1.26 6.53 18.56
C GLY A 33 2.72 6.73 18.98
N PRO A 34 2.96 7.02 20.26
CA PRO A 34 4.29 7.29 20.77
C PRO A 34 5.26 6.13 20.52
N GLY A 35 6.48 6.44 20.15
CA GLY A 35 7.48 5.43 19.85
C GLY A 35 7.35 4.77 18.50
N ARG A 36 6.44 5.23 17.66
CA ARG A 36 6.24 4.69 16.32
C ARG A 36 6.66 5.69 15.26
N PRO A 37 7.14 5.21 14.09
CA PRO A 37 7.30 3.79 13.74
C PRO A 37 8.51 3.16 14.45
N ILE A 38 8.45 1.87 14.71
CA ILE A 38 9.58 1.13 15.29
C ILE A 38 10.73 1.08 14.29
N TYR A 39 10.41 0.87 13.01
CA TYR A 39 11.40 0.81 11.94
C TYR A 39 11.31 2.06 11.07
N PRO A 40 12.44 2.74 10.80
CA PRO A 40 12.42 3.93 9.94
C PRO A 40 12.00 3.59 8.53
N GLN A 41 11.54 4.61 7.80
CA GLN A 41 10.99 4.45 6.46
C GLN A 41 11.97 3.76 5.50
N GLU A 42 13.26 4.02 5.63
CA GLU A 42 14.28 3.39 4.78
C GLU A 42 14.32 1.88 4.99
N HIS A 43 14.20 1.44 6.24
CA HIS A 43 14.19 0.01 6.55
C HIS A 43 12.91 -0.65 6.06
N ARG A 44 11.78 0.02 6.26
CA ARG A 44 10.49 -0.51 5.80
C ARG A 44 10.46 -0.65 4.28
N ALA A 45 10.95 0.37 3.59
CA ALA A 45 11.00 0.34 2.12
C ALA A 45 11.94 -0.76 1.62
N ALA A 46 13.09 -0.93 2.27
CA ALA A 46 14.06 -1.95 1.88
C ALA A 46 13.50 -3.37 2.03
N LEU A 47 12.78 -3.63 3.13
CA LEU A 47 12.17 -4.92 3.35
C LEU A 47 11.13 -5.24 2.28
N VAL A 48 10.30 -4.27 1.95
CA VAL A 48 9.26 -4.43 0.93
C VAL A 48 9.89 -4.66 -0.43
N LYS A 49 10.93 -3.90 -0.76
CA LYS A 49 11.60 -4.02 -2.05
C LYS A 49 12.27 -5.38 -2.24
N ALA A 50 12.66 -6.03 -1.16
CA ALA A 50 13.29 -7.34 -1.22
C ALA A 50 12.32 -8.47 -1.57
N LEU A 51 11.03 -8.23 -1.53
CA LEU A 51 10.03 -9.24 -1.89
C LEU A 51 9.99 -9.43 -3.40
N ARG A 52 9.93 -10.69 -3.83
CA ARG A 52 9.96 -11.03 -5.26
C ARG A 52 8.80 -10.42 -6.05
N CYS A 53 7.62 -10.36 -5.44
CA CYS A 53 6.43 -9.88 -6.13
C CYS A 53 6.42 -8.36 -6.31
N VAL A 54 7.28 -7.63 -5.62
CA VAL A 54 7.30 -6.17 -5.65
C VAL A 54 8.28 -5.70 -6.72
N ASP A 55 7.77 -4.90 -7.65
CA ASP A 55 8.60 -4.34 -8.72
C ASP A 55 9.21 -3.01 -8.35
N LYS A 56 8.43 -2.14 -7.71
CA LYS A 56 8.89 -0.80 -7.34
C LYS A 56 8.33 -0.38 -5.99
N VAL A 57 9.11 0.40 -5.25
CA VAL A 57 8.70 0.93 -3.95
C VAL A 57 8.91 2.43 -3.96
N ILE A 58 7.94 3.18 -3.43
CA ILE A 58 8.08 4.62 -3.20
C ILE A 58 7.71 4.93 -1.76
N THR A 59 8.33 5.98 -1.23
CA THR A 59 7.99 6.50 0.09
C THR A 59 7.21 7.79 -0.08
N VAL A 60 6.05 7.87 0.51
CA VAL A 60 5.11 8.97 0.31
C VAL A 60 4.51 9.44 1.63
N SER A 61 3.92 10.62 1.62
CA SER A 61 3.22 11.15 2.79
C SER A 61 1.85 10.48 2.98
N GLY A 62 1.27 9.95 1.93
CA GLY A 62 -0.02 9.29 2.00
C GLY A 62 -0.48 8.78 0.64
N LEU A 63 -1.67 8.22 0.63
CA LEU A 63 -2.19 7.57 -0.57
C LEU A 63 -2.37 8.52 -1.75
N MET A 64 -2.83 9.75 -1.50
CA MET A 64 -3.07 10.68 -2.60
C MET A 64 -1.77 10.99 -3.36
N GLU A 65 -0.67 11.23 -2.63
CA GLU A 65 0.62 11.48 -3.26
C GLU A 65 1.05 10.28 -4.11
N ALA A 66 0.83 9.07 -3.60
CA ALA A 66 1.15 7.86 -4.32
C ALA A 66 0.34 7.74 -5.61
N LEU A 67 -0.96 8.00 -5.55
CA LEU A 67 -1.84 7.93 -6.73
C LEU A 67 -1.40 8.94 -7.79
N GLU A 68 -1.06 10.15 -7.36
CA GLU A 68 -0.63 11.20 -8.28
C GLU A 68 0.71 10.87 -8.93
N PHE A 69 1.62 10.27 -8.19
CA PHE A 69 2.94 9.93 -8.71
C PHE A 69 2.91 8.71 -9.62
N VAL A 70 2.27 7.63 -9.16
CA VAL A 70 2.28 6.35 -9.88
C VAL A 70 1.30 6.33 -11.04
N LYS A 71 0.15 6.96 -10.88
CA LYS A 71 -0.94 6.94 -11.86
C LYS A 71 -1.28 5.50 -12.24
N PRO A 72 -1.68 4.67 -11.27
CA PRO A 72 -1.89 3.25 -11.52
C PRO A 72 -3.18 3.00 -12.29
N SER A 73 -3.28 1.82 -12.90
CA SER A 73 -4.53 1.37 -13.49
C SER A 73 -5.44 0.79 -12.40
N ILE A 74 -4.85 0.20 -11.37
CA ILE A 74 -5.59 -0.45 -10.29
C ILE A 74 -4.96 -0.07 -8.95
N LEU A 75 -5.81 0.35 -8.02
CA LEU A 75 -5.43 0.51 -6.62
C LEU A 75 -5.91 -0.73 -5.88
N VAL A 76 -5.02 -1.42 -5.19
CA VAL A 76 -5.34 -2.65 -4.47
C VAL A 76 -5.27 -2.41 -2.97
N LYS A 77 -6.34 -2.73 -2.28
CA LYS A 77 -6.45 -2.58 -0.83
C LYS A 77 -6.81 -3.92 -0.19
N GLY A 78 -6.53 -4.06 1.09
CA GLY A 78 -6.97 -5.23 1.84
C GLY A 78 -8.46 -5.16 2.16
N THR A 79 -9.04 -6.28 2.62
CA THR A 79 -10.47 -6.34 2.92
C THR A 79 -10.90 -5.34 3.97
N ASP A 80 -10.02 -4.98 4.89
CA ASP A 80 -10.29 -3.99 5.94
C ASP A 80 -10.74 -2.64 5.39
N TYR A 81 -10.37 -2.34 4.17
CA TYR A 81 -10.59 -1.01 3.59
C TYR A 81 -11.82 -0.93 2.73
N ARG A 82 -12.62 -1.99 2.62
CA ARG A 82 -13.82 -1.95 1.78
C ARG A 82 -14.76 -0.81 2.16
N ASN A 83 -14.91 -0.56 3.45
CA ASN A 83 -15.77 0.50 3.96
C ASN A 83 -14.98 1.67 4.54
N GLY A 84 -13.65 1.65 4.43
CA GLY A 84 -12.79 2.62 5.08
C GLY A 84 -11.99 3.51 4.15
N LEU A 85 -12.16 3.36 2.83
CA LEU A 85 -11.46 4.23 1.89
C LEU A 85 -12.11 5.61 1.90
N ALA A 86 -11.31 6.63 2.08
CA ALA A 86 -11.83 7.99 2.16
C ALA A 86 -12.50 8.42 0.85
N ASP A 87 -13.57 9.19 0.97
CA ASP A 87 -14.34 9.64 -0.20
C ASP A 87 -13.49 10.36 -1.23
N TYR A 88 -12.54 11.18 -0.80
CA TYR A 88 -11.72 11.92 -1.75
C TYR A 88 -10.78 11.02 -2.54
N HIS A 89 -10.35 9.91 -1.97
CA HIS A 89 -9.58 8.91 -2.69
C HIS A 89 -10.43 8.21 -3.74
N GLU A 90 -11.66 7.84 -3.36
CA GLU A 90 -12.57 7.21 -4.31
C GLU A 90 -12.93 8.14 -5.46
N LYS A 91 -13.18 9.41 -5.16
CA LYS A 91 -13.49 10.40 -6.19
C LYS A 91 -12.31 10.58 -7.15
N TYR A 92 -11.10 10.63 -6.60
CA TYR A 92 -9.89 10.74 -7.43
C TYR A 92 -9.77 9.55 -8.36
N CYS A 93 -9.92 8.34 -7.83
CA CYS A 93 -9.82 7.13 -8.64
C CYS A 93 -10.88 7.09 -9.74
N ARG A 94 -12.11 7.45 -9.40
CA ARG A 94 -13.20 7.48 -10.37
C ARG A 94 -12.92 8.49 -11.49
N LYS A 95 -12.44 9.67 -11.10
CA LYS A 95 -12.15 10.74 -12.08
C LYS A 95 -11.04 10.34 -13.04
N HIS A 96 -10.05 9.58 -12.56
CA HIS A 96 -8.88 9.23 -13.36
C HIS A 96 -8.92 7.81 -13.91
N GLY A 97 -10.04 7.13 -13.81
CA GLY A 97 -10.19 5.79 -14.37
C GLY A 97 -9.40 4.72 -13.66
N ILE A 98 -9.10 4.92 -12.38
CA ILE A 98 -8.37 3.95 -11.57
C ILE A 98 -9.35 2.99 -10.94
N ARG A 99 -9.21 1.69 -11.23
CA ARG A 99 -10.05 0.66 -10.63
C ARG A 99 -9.58 0.38 -9.21
N ILE A 100 -10.53 0.23 -8.29
CA ILE A 100 -10.21 -0.15 -6.92
C ILE A 100 -10.55 -1.63 -6.75
N ALA A 101 -9.57 -2.41 -6.34
CA ALA A 101 -9.73 -3.83 -6.11
C ALA A 101 -9.31 -4.18 -4.68
N PHE A 102 -9.84 -5.28 -4.17
CA PHE A 102 -9.55 -5.72 -2.81
C PHE A 102 -9.02 -7.14 -2.81
N THR A 103 -8.11 -7.42 -1.88
CA THR A 103 -7.63 -8.78 -1.68
C THR A 103 -8.41 -9.41 -0.53
N ASP A 104 -8.47 -10.73 -0.53
CA ASP A 104 -9.21 -11.50 0.46
C ASP A 104 -8.32 -12.04 1.57
N THR A 105 -7.23 -11.35 1.86
CA THR A 105 -6.31 -11.80 2.89
C THR A 105 -6.83 -11.44 4.27
N PRO A 106 -6.70 -12.35 5.26
CA PRO A 106 -7.11 -12.06 6.62
C PRO A 106 -6.33 -10.90 7.21
N LYS A 107 -7.00 -10.13 8.06
CA LYS A 107 -6.33 -9.04 8.76
C LYS A 107 -5.42 -9.63 9.84
N LEU A 108 -4.14 -9.35 9.74
CA LEU A 108 -3.17 -9.69 10.77
C LEU A 108 -2.62 -8.40 11.35
N SER A 109 -2.28 -8.41 12.63
CA SER A 109 -1.74 -7.23 13.28
C SER A 109 -0.48 -6.76 12.57
N ALA A 110 -0.52 -5.54 12.03
CA ALA A 110 0.62 -4.89 11.44
C ALA A 110 0.75 -3.56 12.12
N THR A 111 1.86 -3.29 12.74
CA THR A 111 1.96 -2.14 13.61
C THR A 111 2.75 -0.99 13.03
N ASP A 112 3.77 -1.26 12.24
CA ASP A 112 4.70 -0.20 11.82
C ASP A 112 4.68 0.10 10.34
N MET A 113 3.94 -0.67 9.56
CA MET A 113 4.03 -0.57 8.12
C MET A 113 2.66 -0.34 7.53
N ILE A 114 2.50 0.77 6.85
CA ILE A 114 1.30 1.07 6.10
C ILE A 114 1.68 0.98 4.63
N LEU A 115 1.06 0.03 3.94
CA LEU A 115 1.39 -0.28 2.56
C LEU A 115 0.19 -0.03 1.66
N GLU A 116 0.47 0.51 0.50
CA GLU A 116 -0.52 0.67 -0.56
C GLU A 116 -0.01 -0.05 -1.79
N ALA A 117 -0.78 -0.99 -2.29
CA ALA A 117 -0.43 -1.75 -3.48
C ALA A 117 -1.12 -1.16 -4.70
N MET A 118 -0.37 -0.92 -5.74
CA MET A 118 -0.87 -0.30 -6.96
C MET A 118 -0.34 -1.04 -8.17
N LYS A 119 -1.18 -1.16 -9.19
CA LYS A 119 -0.83 -1.86 -10.42
C LYS A 119 -0.92 -0.91 -11.59
N ARG A 120 0.03 -1.04 -12.48
CA ARG A 120 0.03 -0.31 -13.74
C ARG A 120 0.00 -1.25 -14.90
#